data_6e6ca7837203cd3982a5abf867eb2b1f
#
_entry.id   6e6ca7837203cd3982a5abf867eb2b1f
#
_cell.length_a   1.000
_cell.length_b   1.000
_cell.length_c   1.000
_cell.angle_alpha   90.00
_cell.angle_beta   90.00
_cell.angle_gamma   90.00
#
_symmetry.space_group_name_H-M   'P 1'
#
loop_
_entity.id
_entity.type
_entity.pdbx_description
1 polymer ?
#
loop_
_entity_poly.entity_id
_entity_poly.type
_entity_poly.pdbx_seq_one_letter_code
_entity_poly.pdbx_strand_id
1 'polypeptide(L)'
;MPTKLKLQDERDYFKPFHYPWAYDAWLKHEQSHWLHTEVPMMEDIKDWKNRLTTEEKYFLTQIFRFFTQSDIDVAGGYVKNYLPAFPQPEIRMMLSSFAAREALHVAAYSHLIESLGMPESTYNEFLEYDAMREKHEYFQSKVNNGASLPIKVAAISAFTEGLALFSSFIMLLNFPRHGKMKGMGQIVTWSIVDETMHAEGMIKLFRTYIEENREIWNDETKSQIYSIAEKMVELEDKFVDLAFQMGKVDGLRDYEVKEYIRYIADRRLISMGMKGIYKIKTNPLPWVEEMINAPIHTNFFENRATDYARGAITGSWDDVWSPNLR
;
A
#
# COMPACT_ATOMS: atom_id res chain seq x y z
N MET A 1 26.15 -8.46 -31.36
CA MET A 1 24.86 -7.81 -30.98
C MET A 1 25.17 -6.92 -29.79
N PRO A 2 24.69 -5.69 -29.68
CA PRO A 2 24.87 -4.90 -28.46
C PRO A 2 24.31 -5.68 -27.28
N THR A 3 25.07 -5.74 -26.19
CA THR A 3 24.68 -6.41 -24.95
C THR A 3 23.37 -5.77 -24.48
N LYS A 4 22.35 -6.57 -24.24
CA LYS A 4 21.08 -6.06 -23.71
C LYS A 4 21.32 -5.46 -22.33
N LEU A 5 20.98 -4.18 -22.13
CA LEU A 5 21.09 -3.53 -20.83
C LEU A 5 20.21 -4.26 -19.80
N LYS A 6 20.78 -4.41 -18.59
CA LYS A 6 20.10 -4.97 -17.42
C LYS A 6 19.47 -3.87 -16.57
N LEU A 7 18.63 -4.28 -15.62
CA LEU A 7 17.93 -3.37 -14.69
C LEU A 7 18.88 -2.42 -13.93
N GLN A 8 20.07 -2.89 -13.59
CA GLN A 8 21.06 -2.13 -12.82
C GLN A 8 22.09 -1.38 -13.69
N ASP A 9 22.02 -1.50 -15.02
CA ASP A 9 22.93 -0.79 -15.90
C ASP A 9 22.46 0.66 -16.06
N GLU A 10 23.39 1.61 -15.97
CA GLU A 10 23.14 3.01 -16.23
C GLU A 10 23.00 3.31 -17.72
N ARG A 11 22.23 4.32 -18.06
CA ARG A 11 22.15 4.87 -19.41
C ARG A 11 21.80 6.35 -19.36
N ASP A 12 22.33 7.12 -20.33
CA ASP A 12 22.18 8.56 -20.41
C ASP A 12 21.07 9.02 -21.37
N TYR A 13 20.22 8.11 -21.85
CA TYR A 13 19.15 8.41 -22.79
C TYR A 13 17.80 7.87 -22.30
N PHE A 14 16.72 8.57 -22.65
CA PHE A 14 15.38 8.24 -22.19
C PHE A 14 14.78 7.06 -22.98
N LYS A 15 14.90 7.04 -24.30
CA LYS A 15 14.34 6.02 -25.21
C LYS A 15 15.41 5.42 -26.12
N PRO A 16 15.23 4.15 -26.57
CA PRO A 16 14.06 3.26 -26.36
C PRO A 16 13.99 2.70 -24.93
N PHE A 17 12.77 2.37 -24.48
CA PHE A 17 12.59 1.66 -23.22
C PHE A 17 13.04 0.21 -23.32
N HIS A 18 13.81 -0.26 -22.35
CA HIS A 18 14.23 -1.65 -22.21
C HIS A 18 13.21 -2.48 -21.42
N TYR A 19 12.42 -1.81 -20.56
CA TYR A 19 11.37 -2.39 -19.72
C TYR A 19 10.04 -1.66 -19.93
N PRO A 20 9.39 -1.78 -21.13
CA PRO A 20 8.15 -1.07 -21.44
C PRO A 20 7.05 -1.30 -20.40
N TRP A 21 7.01 -2.48 -19.79
CA TRP A 21 6.06 -2.82 -18.74
C TRP A 21 6.11 -1.87 -17.54
N ALA A 22 7.28 -1.33 -17.20
CA ALA A 22 7.42 -0.38 -16.09
C ALA A 22 6.86 1.00 -16.47
N TYR A 23 7.04 1.42 -17.71
CA TYR A 23 6.39 2.62 -18.23
C TYR A 23 4.86 2.47 -18.25
N ASP A 24 4.36 1.31 -18.67
CA ASP A 24 2.92 1.02 -18.68
C ASP A 24 2.34 1.00 -17.26
N ALA A 25 3.07 0.43 -16.29
CA ALA A 25 2.70 0.44 -14.88
C ALA A 25 2.66 1.88 -14.33
N TRP A 26 3.68 2.69 -14.63
CA TRP A 26 3.70 4.11 -14.27
C TRP A 26 2.49 4.84 -14.86
N LEU A 27 2.22 4.68 -16.15
CA LEU A 27 1.11 5.36 -16.83
C LEU A 27 -0.25 4.99 -16.24
N LYS A 28 -0.47 3.69 -15.99
CA LYS A 28 -1.68 3.19 -15.33
C LYS A 28 -1.86 3.81 -13.94
N HIS A 29 -0.78 3.89 -13.17
CA HIS A 29 -0.79 4.47 -11.84
C HIS A 29 -1.10 5.98 -11.85
N GLU A 30 -0.52 6.74 -12.76
CA GLU A 30 -0.83 8.17 -12.94
C GLU A 30 -2.30 8.40 -13.36
N GLN A 31 -2.88 7.47 -14.12
CA GLN A 31 -4.29 7.54 -14.54
C GLN A 31 -5.28 7.26 -13.38
N SER A 32 -4.83 6.65 -12.29
CA SER A 32 -5.63 6.39 -11.08
C SER A 32 -5.51 7.51 -10.04
N HIS A 33 -5.29 8.75 -10.48
CA HIS A 33 -5.14 9.90 -9.60
C HIS A 33 -6.39 10.18 -8.75
N TRP A 34 -6.17 10.47 -7.48
CA TRP A 34 -7.17 10.93 -6.53
C TRP A 34 -6.54 11.85 -5.47
N LEU A 35 -7.37 12.59 -4.72
CA LEU A 35 -6.93 13.41 -3.59
C LEU A 35 -7.83 13.15 -2.38
N HIS A 36 -7.23 13.13 -1.19
CA HIS A 36 -7.95 12.93 0.07
C HIS A 36 -9.03 14.01 0.31
N THR A 37 -8.84 15.22 -0.22
CA THR A 37 -9.81 16.32 -0.10
C THR A 37 -11.11 16.10 -0.90
N GLU A 38 -11.13 15.11 -1.80
CA GLU A 38 -12.33 14.73 -2.57
C GLU A 38 -13.30 13.86 -1.75
N VAL A 39 -12.83 13.34 -0.59
CA VAL A 39 -13.61 12.42 0.24
C VAL A 39 -14.46 13.17 1.27
N PRO A 40 -15.79 13.05 1.22
CA PRO A 40 -16.66 13.71 2.19
C PRO A 40 -16.67 12.95 3.53
N MET A 41 -16.17 13.59 4.60
CA MET A 41 -16.04 12.97 5.93
C MET A 41 -17.23 13.21 6.88
N MET A 42 -18.24 13.97 6.47
CA MET A 42 -19.35 14.37 7.35
C MET A 42 -20.17 13.20 7.92
N GLU A 43 -20.39 12.16 7.14
CA GLU A 43 -21.10 10.96 7.61
C GLU A 43 -20.24 10.13 8.56
N ASP A 44 -18.93 10.03 8.30
CA ASP A 44 -17.97 9.35 9.18
C ASP A 44 -17.89 10.01 10.56
N ILE A 45 -17.92 11.36 10.61
CA ILE A 45 -17.96 12.11 11.87
C ILE A 45 -19.22 11.79 12.66
N LYS A 46 -20.38 11.67 11.98
CA LYS A 46 -21.66 11.29 12.64
C LYS A 46 -21.62 9.85 13.14
N ASP A 47 -21.08 8.93 12.30
CA ASP A 47 -20.94 7.53 12.66
C ASP A 47 -20.01 7.38 13.87
N TRP A 48 -18.84 8.02 13.84
CA TRP A 48 -17.88 8.03 14.94
C TRP A 48 -18.49 8.52 16.25
N LYS A 49 -19.26 9.61 16.21
CA LYS A 49 -19.86 10.20 17.42
C LYS A 49 -21.05 9.39 17.97
N ASN A 50 -21.92 8.89 17.09
CA ASN A 50 -23.27 8.48 17.48
C ASN A 50 -23.64 7.03 17.16
N ARG A 51 -22.95 6.35 16.21
CA ARG A 51 -23.37 5.04 15.72
C ARG A 51 -22.40 3.91 16.05
N LEU A 52 -21.10 4.23 16.20
CA LEU A 52 -20.09 3.23 16.54
C LEU A 52 -20.15 2.91 18.03
N THR A 53 -20.04 1.61 18.36
CA THR A 53 -19.86 1.14 19.74
C THR A 53 -18.47 1.48 20.27
N THR A 54 -18.25 1.31 21.56
CA THR A 54 -16.92 1.49 22.17
C THR A 54 -15.91 0.49 21.58
N GLU A 55 -16.34 -0.76 21.37
CA GLU A 55 -15.52 -1.82 20.80
C GLU A 55 -15.15 -1.52 19.35
N GLU A 56 -16.10 -1.05 18.53
CA GLU A 56 -15.86 -0.64 17.15
C GLU A 56 -14.88 0.54 17.06
N LYS A 57 -15.01 1.53 17.94
CA LYS A 57 -14.06 2.66 18.01
C LYS A 57 -12.67 2.20 18.42
N TYR A 58 -12.56 1.32 19.41
CA TYR A 58 -11.28 0.75 19.81
C TYR A 58 -10.63 0.01 18.63
N PHE A 59 -11.38 -0.87 17.99
CA PHE A 59 -10.93 -1.64 16.83
C PHE A 59 -10.37 -0.74 15.73
N LEU A 60 -11.13 0.27 15.29
CA LEU A 60 -10.70 1.23 14.28
C LEU A 60 -9.46 2.03 14.73
N THR A 61 -9.42 2.45 16.00
CA THR A 61 -8.30 3.22 16.53
C THR A 61 -6.99 2.44 16.47
N GLN A 62 -7.00 1.13 16.74
CA GLN A 62 -5.78 0.30 16.61
C GLN A 62 -5.27 0.27 15.17
N ILE A 63 -6.19 0.17 14.20
CA ILE A 63 -5.82 0.13 12.80
C ILE A 63 -5.28 1.50 12.34
N PHE A 64 -5.91 2.61 12.74
CA PHE A 64 -5.48 3.96 12.40
C PHE A 64 -4.08 4.28 12.93
N ARG A 65 -3.76 3.87 14.17
CA ARG A 65 -2.41 4.02 14.72
C ARG A 65 -1.34 3.34 13.86
N PHE A 66 -1.64 2.18 13.33
CA PHE A 66 -0.70 1.44 12.49
C PHE A 66 -0.50 2.12 11.13
N PHE A 67 -1.57 2.53 10.46
CA PHE A 67 -1.50 3.15 9.14
C PHE A 67 -0.68 4.44 9.11
N THR A 68 -0.69 5.23 10.18
CA THR A 68 0.06 6.49 10.22
C THR A 68 1.57 6.33 10.07
N GLN A 69 2.10 5.13 10.34
CA GLN A 69 3.53 4.84 10.24
C GLN A 69 3.89 3.97 9.03
N SER A 70 3.01 3.06 8.64
CA SER A 70 3.29 2.05 7.63
C SER A 70 3.76 2.66 6.29
N ASP A 71 3.02 3.63 5.79
CA ASP A 71 3.27 4.23 4.48
C ASP A 71 4.54 5.10 4.46
N ILE A 72 4.92 5.68 5.61
CA ILE A 72 6.21 6.38 5.78
C ILE A 72 7.37 5.40 5.62
N ASP A 73 7.26 4.21 6.20
CA ASP A 73 8.29 3.18 6.13
C ASP A 73 8.41 2.63 4.70
N VAL A 74 7.29 2.43 4.01
CA VAL A 74 7.24 1.99 2.60
C VAL A 74 7.87 3.03 1.68
N ALA A 75 7.44 4.30 1.76
CA ALA A 75 8.04 5.40 1.00
C ALA A 75 9.56 5.49 1.22
N GLY A 76 10.00 5.35 2.47
CA GLY A 76 11.41 5.29 2.83
C GLY A 76 12.16 4.15 2.14
N GLY A 77 11.53 2.99 1.98
CA GLY A 77 12.07 1.84 1.24
C GLY A 77 12.30 2.13 -0.24
N TYR A 78 11.33 2.75 -0.90
CA TYR A 78 11.47 3.18 -2.30
C TYR A 78 12.65 4.13 -2.50
N VAL A 79 12.73 5.17 -1.68
CA VAL A 79 13.75 6.23 -1.80
C VAL A 79 15.15 5.73 -1.46
N LYS A 80 15.30 4.96 -0.37
CA LYS A 80 16.60 4.54 0.15
C LYS A 80 17.17 3.31 -0.55
N ASN A 81 16.31 2.39 -1.01
CA ASN A 81 16.74 1.08 -1.48
C ASN A 81 16.57 0.90 -3.00
N TYR A 82 15.41 1.29 -3.58
CA TYR A 82 15.08 0.90 -4.95
C TYR A 82 15.46 1.93 -6.00
N LEU A 83 15.14 3.20 -5.79
CA LEU A 83 15.51 4.27 -6.72
C LEU A 83 17.01 4.34 -7.00
N PRO A 84 17.91 4.18 -5.99
CA PRO A 84 19.35 4.10 -6.25
C PRO A 84 19.78 2.81 -6.97
N ALA A 85 19.10 1.68 -6.71
CA ALA A 85 19.50 0.38 -7.22
C ALA A 85 19.09 0.12 -8.67
N PHE A 86 18.08 0.82 -9.19
CA PHE A 86 17.49 0.59 -10.51
C PHE A 86 17.50 1.88 -11.34
N PRO A 87 18.61 2.19 -12.04
CA PRO A 87 18.81 3.46 -12.72
C PRO A 87 18.04 3.61 -14.05
N GLN A 88 17.41 2.55 -14.58
CA GLN A 88 16.67 2.64 -15.84
C GLN A 88 15.53 3.66 -15.75
N PRO A 89 15.40 4.62 -16.70
CA PRO A 89 14.45 5.72 -16.59
C PRO A 89 12.99 5.29 -16.36
N GLU A 90 12.50 4.29 -17.11
CA GLU A 90 11.13 3.78 -16.96
C GLU A 90 10.89 3.08 -15.63
N ILE A 91 11.91 2.43 -15.06
CA ILE A 91 11.84 1.85 -13.71
C ILE A 91 11.79 2.97 -12.67
N ARG A 92 12.64 3.99 -12.78
CA ARG A 92 12.62 5.16 -11.88
C ARG A 92 11.30 5.92 -11.94
N MET A 93 10.69 6.07 -13.13
CA MET A 93 9.36 6.67 -13.27
C MET A 93 8.33 5.91 -12.44
N MET A 94 8.26 4.58 -12.59
CA MET A 94 7.36 3.73 -11.83
C MET A 94 7.60 3.83 -10.32
N LEU A 95 8.83 3.65 -9.88
CA LEU A 95 9.20 3.69 -8.45
C LEU A 95 8.96 5.06 -7.82
N SER A 96 9.21 6.15 -8.56
CA SER A 96 8.98 7.52 -8.05
C SER A 96 7.49 7.81 -7.91
N SER A 97 6.67 7.33 -8.84
CA SER A 97 5.22 7.46 -8.77
C SER A 97 4.64 6.68 -7.57
N PHE A 98 5.11 5.47 -7.33
CA PHE A 98 4.72 4.67 -6.17
C PHE A 98 5.11 5.38 -4.87
N ALA A 99 6.39 5.79 -4.74
CA ALA A 99 6.85 6.53 -3.56
C ALA A 99 6.05 7.84 -3.30
N ALA A 100 5.67 8.56 -4.35
CA ALA A 100 4.86 9.77 -4.21
C ALA A 100 3.43 9.46 -3.76
N ARG A 101 2.88 8.32 -4.15
CA ARG A 101 1.54 7.89 -3.75
C ARG A 101 1.46 7.58 -2.25
N GLU A 102 2.51 7.05 -1.65
CA GLU A 102 2.57 6.84 -0.20
C GLU A 102 2.38 8.15 0.59
N ALA A 103 2.90 9.27 0.08
CA ALA A 103 2.65 10.57 0.71
C ALA A 103 1.17 10.98 0.66
N LEU A 104 0.44 10.59 -0.41
CA LEU A 104 -1.00 10.80 -0.48
C LEU A 104 -1.75 9.91 0.52
N HIS A 105 -1.35 8.64 0.68
CA HIS A 105 -1.92 7.73 1.69
C HIS A 105 -1.75 8.29 3.10
N VAL A 106 -0.54 8.73 3.47
CA VAL A 106 -0.27 9.41 4.75
C VAL A 106 -1.20 10.62 4.95
N ALA A 107 -1.34 11.48 3.93
CA ALA A 107 -2.23 12.64 4.00
C ALA A 107 -3.71 12.24 4.13
N ALA A 108 -4.13 11.16 3.47
CA ALA A 108 -5.51 10.68 3.53
C ALA A 108 -5.87 10.09 4.89
N TYR A 109 -4.98 9.30 5.49
CA TYR A 109 -5.20 8.78 6.85
C TYR A 109 -5.09 9.88 7.92
N SER A 110 -4.21 10.87 7.74
CA SER A 110 -4.17 12.05 8.60
C SER A 110 -5.49 12.83 8.52
N HIS A 111 -5.99 13.08 7.32
CA HIS A 111 -7.29 13.75 7.11
C HIS A 111 -8.44 12.99 7.77
N LEU A 112 -8.45 11.66 7.70
CA LEU A 112 -9.44 10.82 8.38
C LEU A 112 -9.36 11.01 9.91
N ILE A 113 -8.18 10.85 10.51
CA ILE A 113 -7.94 10.95 11.96
C ILE A 113 -8.32 12.33 12.49
N GLU A 114 -7.90 13.40 11.82
CA GLU A 114 -8.20 14.79 12.16
C GLU A 114 -9.72 15.08 12.05
N SER A 115 -10.36 14.61 10.98
CA SER A 115 -11.81 14.78 10.78
C SER A 115 -12.63 14.12 11.89
N LEU A 116 -12.17 12.97 12.40
CA LEU A 116 -12.82 12.29 13.52
C LEU A 116 -12.57 12.98 14.88
N GLY A 117 -11.67 13.96 14.93
CA GLY A 117 -11.27 14.66 16.15
C GLY A 117 -10.45 13.81 17.11
N MET A 118 -9.66 12.87 16.58
CA MET A 118 -8.75 12.04 17.38
C MET A 118 -7.53 12.87 17.82
N PRO A 119 -6.92 12.56 18.98
CA PRO A 119 -5.77 13.32 19.48
C PRO A 119 -4.52 13.07 18.65
N GLU A 120 -3.60 14.05 18.59
CA GLU A 120 -2.31 13.94 17.92
C GLU A 120 -1.43 12.78 18.47
N SER A 121 -1.63 12.38 19.73
CA SER A 121 -0.95 11.21 20.30
C SER A 121 -1.20 9.93 19.51
N THR A 122 -2.31 9.83 18.77
CA THR A 122 -2.64 8.69 17.90
C THR A 122 -1.51 8.37 16.92
N TYR A 123 -0.75 9.38 16.45
CA TYR A 123 0.32 9.20 15.47
C TYR A 123 1.57 8.52 16.01
N ASN A 124 1.81 8.54 17.32
CA ASN A 124 2.99 7.93 17.96
C ASN A 124 2.67 6.80 18.93
N GLU A 125 1.40 6.64 19.29
CA GLU A 125 0.96 5.59 20.25
C GLU A 125 1.17 4.17 19.71
N PHE A 126 1.38 3.97 18.39
CA PHE A 126 1.65 2.63 17.84
C PHE A 126 2.88 1.98 18.49
N LEU A 127 3.86 2.75 18.95
CA LEU A 127 5.05 2.27 19.64
C LEU A 127 4.78 1.74 21.06
N GLU A 128 3.64 2.06 21.65
CA GLU A 128 3.23 1.60 22.97
C GLU A 128 2.66 0.17 22.94
N TYR A 129 2.26 -0.32 21.75
CA TYR A 129 1.68 -1.63 21.54
C TYR A 129 2.72 -2.60 20.98
N ASP A 130 3.00 -3.70 21.73
CA ASP A 130 4.02 -4.68 21.36
C ASP A 130 3.82 -5.23 19.95
N ALA A 131 2.58 -5.56 19.55
CA ALA A 131 2.26 -6.07 18.22
C ALA A 131 2.62 -5.10 17.09
N MET A 132 2.41 -3.80 17.30
CA MET A 132 2.73 -2.76 16.30
C MET A 132 4.23 -2.45 16.30
N ARG A 133 4.84 -2.34 17.49
CA ARG A 133 6.27 -2.09 17.65
C ARG A 133 7.11 -3.21 17.05
N GLU A 134 6.81 -4.49 17.35
CA GLU A 134 7.51 -5.63 16.78
C GLU A 134 7.44 -5.64 15.24
N LYS A 135 6.30 -5.29 14.67
CA LYS A 135 6.09 -5.22 13.23
C LYS A 135 6.95 -4.11 12.60
N HIS A 136 6.95 -2.92 13.18
CA HIS A 136 7.79 -1.81 12.75
C HIS A 136 9.29 -2.12 12.88
N GLU A 137 9.74 -2.65 14.03
CA GLU A 137 11.13 -3.02 14.26
C GLU A 137 11.60 -4.13 13.31
N TYR A 138 10.76 -5.12 13.04
CA TYR A 138 11.07 -6.18 12.08
C TYR A 138 11.29 -5.60 10.69
N PHE A 139 10.41 -4.71 10.24
CA PHE A 139 10.55 -4.05 8.96
C PHE A 139 11.84 -3.23 8.88
N GLN A 140 12.12 -2.40 9.87
CA GLN A 140 13.31 -1.55 9.88
C GLN A 140 14.62 -2.35 9.98
N SER A 141 14.69 -3.33 10.87
CA SER A 141 15.94 -4.06 11.14
C SER A 141 16.24 -5.16 10.13
N LYS A 142 15.24 -5.94 9.76
CA LYS A 142 15.43 -7.14 8.92
C LYS A 142 15.25 -6.86 7.44
N VAL A 143 14.29 -6.01 7.09
CA VAL A 143 13.96 -5.72 5.71
C VAL A 143 14.77 -4.53 5.19
N ASN A 144 14.72 -3.41 5.88
CA ASN A 144 15.34 -2.17 5.39
C ASN A 144 16.87 -2.15 5.52
N ASN A 145 17.42 -2.61 6.63
CA ASN A 145 18.83 -2.42 6.95
C ASN A 145 19.70 -3.68 6.81
N GLY A 146 19.14 -4.88 6.92
CA GLY A 146 19.92 -6.12 7.03
C GLY A 146 19.90 -7.02 5.80
N ALA A 147 18.94 -6.86 4.88
CA ALA A 147 18.73 -7.79 3.78
C ALA A 147 19.47 -7.40 2.49
N SER A 148 19.75 -8.39 1.63
CA SER A 148 20.20 -8.17 0.26
C SER A 148 19.10 -7.52 -0.60
N LEU A 149 19.48 -6.88 -1.71
CA LEU A 149 18.54 -6.18 -2.59
C LEU A 149 17.34 -7.05 -3.03
N PRO A 150 17.52 -8.29 -3.53
CA PRO A 150 16.37 -9.13 -3.91
C PRO A 150 15.44 -9.43 -2.74
N ILE A 151 15.97 -9.62 -1.55
CA ILE A 151 15.17 -9.84 -0.35
C ILE A 151 14.39 -8.57 0.04
N LYS A 152 15.01 -7.39 -0.04
CA LYS A 152 14.32 -6.11 0.20
C LYS A 152 13.17 -5.91 -0.78
N VAL A 153 13.41 -6.11 -2.09
CA VAL A 153 12.37 -5.99 -3.12
C VAL A 153 11.23 -6.96 -2.87
N ALA A 154 11.52 -8.24 -2.58
CA ALA A 154 10.51 -9.24 -2.28
C ALA A 154 9.70 -8.91 -1.01
N ALA A 155 10.39 -8.50 0.06
CA ALA A 155 9.77 -8.26 1.35
C ALA A 155 8.83 -7.05 1.36
N ILE A 156 9.25 -5.92 0.77
CA ILE A 156 8.40 -4.73 0.72
C ILE A 156 7.22 -4.97 -0.21
N SER A 157 7.46 -5.41 -1.45
CA SER A 157 6.42 -5.54 -2.45
C SER A 157 5.38 -6.62 -2.13
N ALA A 158 5.85 -7.81 -1.73
CA ALA A 158 4.95 -8.94 -1.56
C ALA A 158 4.34 -9.01 -0.16
N PHE A 159 5.09 -8.64 0.87
CA PHE A 159 4.70 -8.90 2.25
C PHE A 159 4.40 -7.65 3.07
N THR A 160 4.87 -6.48 2.70
CA THR A 160 4.45 -5.22 3.32
C THR A 160 3.24 -4.65 2.58
N GLU A 161 3.40 -4.17 1.36
CA GLU A 161 2.30 -3.60 0.57
C GLU A 161 1.29 -4.67 0.14
N GLY A 162 1.76 -5.86 -0.21
CA GLY A 162 0.94 -6.94 -0.74
C GLY A 162 0.24 -7.82 0.30
N LEU A 163 0.58 -7.73 1.59
CA LEU A 163 0.00 -8.58 2.64
C LEU A 163 -0.36 -7.79 3.91
N ALA A 164 0.61 -7.10 4.52
CA ALA A 164 0.41 -6.47 5.82
C ALA A 164 -0.64 -5.36 5.80
N LEU A 165 -0.68 -4.55 4.74
CA LEU A 165 -1.71 -3.53 4.56
C LEU A 165 -3.08 -4.15 4.27
N PHE A 166 -3.11 -5.28 3.55
CA PHE A 166 -4.38 -5.93 3.17
C PHE A 166 -5.19 -6.45 4.36
N SER A 167 -4.54 -6.93 5.43
CA SER A 167 -5.23 -7.32 6.66
C SER A 167 -6.01 -6.15 7.24
N SER A 168 -5.37 -5.01 7.32
CA SER A 168 -5.94 -3.76 7.83
C SER A 168 -7.07 -3.24 6.93
N PHE A 169 -6.86 -3.26 5.61
CA PHE A 169 -7.88 -2.84 4.64
C PHE A 169 -9.17 -3.64 4.77
N ILE A 170 -9.08 -4.95 4.94
CA ILE A 170 -10.26 -5.81 5.09
C ILE A 170 -11.01 -5.46 6.37
N MET A 171 -10.28 -5.29 7.47
CA MET A 171 -10.86 -4.90 8.74
C MET A 171 -11.59 -3.55 8.64
N LEU A 172 -11.03 -2.58 7.91
CA LEU A 172 -11.67 -1.28 7.67
C LEU A 172 -12.87 -1.40 6.73
N LEU A 173 -12.78 -2.15 5.63
CA LEU A 173 -13.85 -2.32 4.65
C LEU A 173 -15.10 -3.03 5.22
N ASN A 174 -14.97 -3.73 6.34
CA ASN A 174 -16.13 -4.29 7.00
C ASN A 174 -17.15 -3.22 7.44
N PHE A 175 -16.72 -2.00 7.75
CA PHE A 175 -17.61 -0.92 8.19
C PHE A 175 -18.47 -0.35 7.05
N PRO A 176 -17.94 0.07 5.88
CA PRO A 176 -18.76 0.51 4.75
C PRO A 176 -19.66 -0.60 4.22
N ARG A 177 -19.26 -1.86 4.29
CA ARG A 177 -20.12 -3.02 4.00
C ARG A 177 -21.40 -3.01 4.82
N HIS A 178 -21.35 -2.52 6.06
CA HIS A 178 -22.49 -2.37 6.96
C HIS A 178 -23.06 -0.93 7.02
N GLY A 179 -22.74 -0.10 6.02
CA GLY A 179 -23.26 1.25 5.88
C GLY A 179 -22.73 2.27 6.90
N LYS A 180 -21.57 1.99 7.51
CA LYS A 180 -20.85 2.87 8.45
C LYS A 180 -19.52 3.30 7.84
N MET A 181 -18.99 4.47 8.22
CA MET A 181 -17.65 4.95 7.87
C MET A 181 -17.38 4.93 6.35
N LYS A 182 -18.29 5.49 5.57
CA LYS A 182 -18.24 5.43 4.09
C LYS A 182 -17.08 6.23 3.49
N GLY A 183 -16.74 7.39 4.07
CA GLY A 183 -15.60 8.18 3.64
C GLY A 183 -14.28 7.45 3.88
N MET A 184 -14.10 6.85 5.07
CA MET A 184 -13.00 5.94 5.33
C MET A 184 -12.97 4.80 4.30
N GLY A 185 -14.11 4.19 4.01
CA GLY A 185 -14.23 3.14 3.00
C GLY A 185 -13.78 3.58 1.62
N GLN A 186 -14.04 4.81 1.23
CA GLN A 186 -13.59 5.38 -0.04
C GLN A 186 -12.07 5.55 -0.07
N ILE A 187 -11.46 6.11 0.98
CA ILE A 187 -10.00 6.22 1.12
C ILE A 187 -9.37 4.82 0.99
N VAL A 188 -9.86 3.86 1.77
CA VAL A 188 -9.34 2.48 1.78
C VAL A 188 -9.47 1.81 0.41
N THR A 189 -10.60 1.98 -0.28
CA THR A 189 -10.80 1.40 -1.61
C THR A 189 -9.82 1.96 -2.63
N TRP A 190 -9.56 3.27 -2.61
CA TRP A 190 -8.59 3.89 -3.50
C TRP A 190 -7.16 3.46 -3.16
N SER A 191 -6.82 3.39 -1.86
CA SER A 191 -5.51 2.89 -1.43
C SER A 191 -5.28 1.44 -1.88
N ILE A 192 -6.26 0.54 -1.76
CA ILE A 192 -6.14 -0.86 -2.21
C ILE A 192 -5.83 -0.95 -3.72
N VAL A 193 -6.41 -0.08 -4.54
CA VAL A 193 -6.12 -0.04 -5.98
C VAL A 193 -4.66 0.32 -6.20
N ASP A 194 -4.16 1.33 -5.50
CA ASP A 194 -2.77 1.75 -5.57
C ASP A 194 -1.82 0.65 -5.09
N GLU A 195 -2.07 0.07 -3.91
CA GLU A 195 -1.25 -1.01 -3.33
C GLU A 195 -1.24 -2.28 -4.19
N THR A 196 -2.34 -2.55 -4.89
CA THR A 196 -2.38 -3.65 -5.84
C THR A 196 -1.43 -3.39 -7.02
N MET A 197 -1.42 -2.18 -7.56
CA MET A 197 -0.50 -1.79 -8.63
C MET A 197 0.95 -1.76 -8.16
N HIS A 198 1.22 -1.29 -6.92
CA HIS A 198 2.55 -1.33 -6.31
C HIS A 198 3.05 -2.76 -6.20
N ALA A 199 2.28 -3.65 -5.59
CA ALA A 199 2.65 -5.06 -5.42
C ALA A 199 2.88 -5.77 -6.77
N GLU A 200 2.01 -5.54 -7.78
CA GLU A 200 2.17 -6.11 -9.12
C GLU A 200 3.43 -5.61 -9.82
N GLY A 201 3.66 -4.29 -9.81
CA GLY A 201 4.83 -3.66 -10.42
C GLY A 201 6.14 -4.11 -9.78
N MET A 202 6.17 -4.17 -8.46
CA MET A 202 7.34 -4.61 -7.69
C MET A 202 7.62 -6.10 -7.82
N ILE A 203 6.58 -6.96 -7.83
CA ILE A 203 6.76 -8.40 -8.10
C ILE A 203 7.30 -8.61 -9.53
N LYS A 204 6.85 -7.81 -10.49
CA LYS A 204 7.39 -7.85 -11.85
C LYS A 204 8.86 -7.42 -11.89
N LEU A 205 9.21 -6.37 -11.13
CA LEU A 205 10.59 -5.92 -10.97
C LEU A 205 11.46 -7.03 -10.35
N PHE A 206 10.99 -7.64 -9.25
CA PHE A 206 11.66 -8.76 -8.62
C PHE A 206 11.92 -9.92 -9.58
N ARG A 207 10.88 -10.36 -10.31
CA ARG A 207 11.03 -11.47 -11.26
C ARG A 207 12.00 -11.14 -12.38
N THR A 208 11.93 -9.93 -12.93
CA THR A 208 12.87 -9.46 -13.95
C THR A 208 14.29 -9.45 -13.42
N TYR A 209 14.50 -8.98 -12.19
CA TYR A 209 15.80 -8.96 -11.52
C TYR A 209 16.39 -10.38 -11.34
N ILE A 210 15.58 -11.33 -10.92
CA ILE A 210 15.97 -12.74 -10.79
C ILE A 210 16.26 -13.38 -12.15
N GLU A 211 15.48 -13.08 -13.19
CA GLU A 211 15.71 -13.59 -14.56
C GLU A 211 17.06 -13.12 -15.12
N GLU A 212 17.49 -11.91 -14.79
CA GLU A 212 18.77 -11.33 -15.20
C GLU A 212 19.96 -11.76 -14.35
N ASN A 213 19.73 -12.29 -13.13
CA ASN A 213 20.73 -12.69 -12.14
C ASN A 213 20.35 -14.06 -11.53
N ARG A 214 20.33 -15.09 -12.37
CA ARG A 214 19.79 -16.42 -12.01
C ARG A 214 20.53 -17.09 -10.86
N GLU A 215 21.79 -16.75 -10.64
CA GLU A 215 22.62 -17.24 -9.53
C GLU A 215 22.06 -16.82 -8.16
N ILE A 216 21.32 -15.72 -8.10
CA ILE A 216 20.66 -15.23 -6.88
C ILE A 216 19.45 -16.11 -6.51
N TRP A 217 18.81 -16.78 -7.50
CA TRP A 217 17.64 -17.61 -7.27
C TRP A 217 17.98 -19.01 -6.76
N ASN A 218 18.69 -19.08 -5.64
CA ASN A 218 19.11 -20.28 -4.96
C ASN A 218 18.23 -20.63 -3.76
N ASP A 219 18.48 -21.75 -3.11
CA ASP A 219 17.68 -22.24 -2.01
C ASP A 219 17.79 -21.35 -0.76
N GLU A 220 18.91 -20.66 -0.56
CA GLU A 220 19.09 -19.71 0.53
C GLU A 220 18.16 -18.50 0.37
N THR A 221 18.14 -17.88 -0.81
CA THR A 221 17.25 -16.75 -1.12
C THR A 221 15.78 -17.15 -0.96
N LYS A 222 15.38 -18.32 -1.46
CA LYS A 222 14.01 -18.82 -1.31
C LYS A 222 13.66 -19.07 0.15
N SER A 223 14.57 -19.66 0.93
CA SER A 223 14.39 -19.89 2.36
C SER A 223 14.20 -18.58 3.13
N GLN A 224 14.97 -17.54 2.81
CA GLN A 224 14.82 -16.23 3.42
C GLN A 224 13.46 -15.61 3.09
N ILE A 225 12.97 -15.72 1.85
CA ILE A 225 11.67 -15.22 1.43
C ILE A 225 10.54 -15.96 2.19
N TYR A 226 10.63 -17.30 2.31
CA TYR A 226 9.67 -18.07 3.11
C TYR A 226 9.65 -17.63 4.57
N SER A 227 10.83 -17.46 5.18
CA SER A 227 10.94 -16.99 6.58
C SER A 227 10.32 -15.61 6.78
N ILE A 228 10.45 -14.70 5.79
CA ILE A 228 9.79 -13.39 5.84
C ILE A 228 8.28 -13.53 5.74
N ALA A 229 7.78 -14.36 4.82
CA ALA A 229 6.36 -14.61 4.67
C ALA A 229 5.73 -15.17 5.97
N GLU A 230 6.37 -16.16 6.58
CA GLU A 230 5.91 -16.76 7.84
C GLU A 230 5.95 -15.74 8.99
N LYS A 231 7.04 -14.95 9.10
CA LYS A 231 7.15 -13.94 10.15
C LYS A 231 6.14 -12.81 9.98
N MET A 232 5.89 -12.37 8.74
CA MET A 232 4.86 -11.35 8.49
C MET A 232 3.46 -11.86 8.86
N VAL A 233 3.13 -13.12 8.54
CA VAL A 233 1.85 -13.72 8.95
C VAL A 233 1.74 -13.80 10.48
N GLU A 234 2.82 -14.18 11.19
CA GLU A 234 2.85 -14.19 12.67
C GLU A 234 2.59 -12.79 13.25
N LEU A 235 3.22 -11.76 12.68
CA LEU A 235 3.08 -10.39 13.13
C LEU A 235 1.66 -9.85 12.84
N GLU A 236 1.09 -10.21 11.69
CA GLU A 236 -0.30 -9.87 11.37
C GLU A 236 -1.29 -10.57 12.30
N ASP A 237 -1.06 -11.84 12.67
CA ASP A 237 -1.90 -12.55 13.65
C ASP A 237 -1.93 -11.80 14.99
N LYS A 238 -0.77 -11.34 15.50
CA LYS A 238 -0.68 -10.53 16.73
C LYS A 238 -1.42 -9.20 16.60
N PHE A 239 -1.32 -8.56 15.44
CA PHE A 239 -2.01 -7.30 15.18
C PHE A 239 -3.55 -7.49 15.13
N VAL A 240 -4.02 -8.56 14.49
CA VAL A 240 -5.44 -8.92 14.48
C VAL A 240 -5.93 -9.20 15.90
N ASP A 241 -5.17 -9.94 16.72
CA ASP A 241 -5.51 -10.19 18.13
C ASP A 241 -5.65 -8.89 18.92
N LEU A 242 -4.73 -7.94 18.72
CA LEU A 242 -4.82 -6.62 19.34
C LEU A 242 -6.06 -5.86 18.90
N ALA A 243 -6.38 -5.84 17.59
CA ALA A 243 -7.55 -5.12 17.08
C ALA A 243 -8.86 -5.68 17.67
N PHE A 244 -8.96 -7.00 17.81
CA PHE A 244 -10.15 -7.68 18.38
C PHE A 244 -10.14 -7.78 19.91
N GLN A 245 -9.16 -7.22 20.62
CA GLN A 245 -8.99 -7.38 22.06
C GLN A 245 -10.21 -6.94 22.87
N MET A 246 -10.93 -5.90 22.45
CA MET A 246 -12.13 -5.40 23.15
C MET A 246 -13.39 -6.20 22.84
N GLY A 247 -13.35 -7.15 21.92
CA GLY A 247 -14.48 -8.02 21.61
C GLY A 247 -14.79 -8.13 20.12
N LYS A 248 -16.02 -8.55 19.83
CA LYS A 248 -16.47 -8.85 18.47
C LYS A 248 -16.85 -7.59 17.72
N VAL A 249 -16.53 -7.56 16.44
CA VAL A 249 -17.03 -6.59 15.47
C VAL A 249 -18.06 -7.30 14.57
N ASP A 250 -19.20 -6.66 14.34
CA ASP A 250 -20.26 -7.26 13.52
C ASP A 250 -19.76 -7.55 12.09
N GLY A 251 -20.11 -8.75 11.62
CA GLY A 251 -19.81 -9.16 10.25
C GLY A 251 -18.38 -9.64 9.99
N LEU A 252 -17.48 -9.64 10.98
CA LEU A 252 -16.11 -10.10 10.83
C LEU A 252 -15.61 -10.83 12.07
N ARG A 253 -14.83 -11.89 11.86
CA ARG A 253 -14.18 -12.67 12.92
C ARG A 253 -12.67 -12.62 12.76
N ASP A 254 -11.95 -12.62 13.87
CA ASP A 254 -10.50 -12.65 13.92
C ASP A 254 -9.88 -13.79 13.10
N TYR A 255 -10.43 -15.01 13.26
CA TYR A 255 -9.95 -16.19 12.53
C TYR A 255 -10.15 -16.07 11.01
N GLU A 256 -11.22 -15.40 10.53
CA GLU A 256 -11.46 -15.17 9.10
C GLU A 256 -10.41 -14.21 8.51
N VAL A 257 -10.04 -13.17 9.25
CA VAL A 257 -8.96 -12.24 8.86
C VAL A 257 -7.63 -12.99 8.82
N LYS A 258 -7.32 -13.79 9.85
CA LYS A 258 -6.09 -14.59 9.90
C LYS A 258 -6.01 -15.61 8.76
N GLU A 259 -7.12 -16.25 8.40
CA GLU A 259 -7.17 -17.15 7.26
C GLU A 259 -6.98 -16.41 5.94
N TYR A 260 -7.57 -15.24 5.80
CA TYR A 260 -7.36 -14.40 4.62
C TYR A 260 -5.90 -13.93 4.47
N ILE A 261 -5.23 -13.58 5.56
CA ILE A 261 -3.79 -13.25 5.56
C ILE A 261 -2.97 -14.41 4.98
N ARG A 262 -3.27 -15.64 5.39
CA ARG A 262 -2.61 -16.86 4.87
C ARG A 262 -2.92 -17.11 3.39
N TYR A 263 -4.15 -16.85 2.98
CA TYR A 263 -4.56 -16.90 1.57
C TYR A 263 -3.74 -15.92 0.73
N ILE A 264 -3.62 -14.68 1.17
CA ILE A 264 -2.84 -13.65 0.47
C ILE A 264 -1.35 -14.00 0.46
N ALA A 265 -0.77 -14.49 1.58
CA ALA A 265 0.62 -14.92 1.63
C ALA A 265 0.94 -15.98 0.57
N ASP A 266 0.08 -16.99 0.43
CA ASP A 266 0.21 -18.00 -0.62
C ASP A 266 0.13 -17.39 -2.03
N ARG A 267 -0.79 -16.45 -2.26
CA ARG A 267 -0.93 -15.77 -3.56
C ARG A 267 0.33 -14.96 -3.90
N ARG A 268 0.93 -14.25 -2.94
CA ARG A 268 2.15 -13.47 -3.14
C ARG A 268 3.35 -14.38 -3.43
N LEU A 269 3.52 -15.46 -2.68
CA LEU A 269 4.55 -16.48 -2.95
C LEU A 269 4.43 -17.05 -4.37
N ILE A 270 3.22 -17.45 -4.77
CA ILE A 270 2.94 -17.98 -6.12
C ILE A 270 3.26 -16.93 -7.19
N SER A 271 2.90 -15.67 -6.99
CA SER A 271 3.17 -14.58 -7.93
C SER A 271 4.68 -14.33 -8.12
N MET A 272 5.49 -14.60 -7.09
CA MET A 272 6.96 -14.56 -7.16
C MET A 272 7.58 -15.81 -7.80
N GLY A 273 6.79 -16.82 -8.15
CA GLY A 273 7.26 -18.08 -8.73
C GLY A 273 7.65 -19.14 -7.69
N MET A 274 7.13 -19.01 -6.46
CA MET A 274 7.34 -19.95 -5.36
C MET A 274 6.08 -20.78 -5.11
N LYS A 275 6.16 -21.77 -4.21
CA LYS A 275 4.99 -22.54 -3.77
C LYS A 275 4.36 -21.89 -2.54
N GLY A 276 3.03 -21.88 -2.47
CA GLY A 276 2.33 -21.52 -1.23
C GLY A 276 2.63 -22.48 -0.10
N ILE A 277 2.68 -21.97 1.13
CA ILE A 277 3.00 -22.73 2.36
C ILE A 277 1.74 -23.11 3.16
N TYR A 278 0.73 -22.24 3.15
CA TYR A 278 -0.51 -22.45 3.91
C TYR A 278 -1.55 -23.29 3.15
N LYS A 279 -1.42 -23.40 1.83
CA LYS A 279 -2.27 -24.20 0.93
C LYS A 279 -3.75 -23.80 0.93
N ILE A 280 -4.05 -22.53 1.20
CA ILE A 280 -5.41 -21.99 1.14
C ILE A 280 -5.76 -21.70 -0.32
N LYS A 281 -6.73 -22.45 -0.85
CA LYS A 281 -7.09 -22.42 -2.28
C LYS A 281 -8.16 -21.38 -2.62
N THR A 282 -9.06 -21.14 -1.70
CA THR A 282 -10.24 -20.29 -1.90
C THR A 282 -10.16 -19.08 -0.98
N ASN A 283 -10.59 -17.92 -1.48
CA ASN A 283 -10.68 -16.72 -0.68
C ASN A 283 -11.71 -16.93 0.46
N PRO A 284 -11.30 -16.84 1.74
CA PRO A 284 -12.23 -17.01 2.86
C PRO A 284 -13.20 -15.83 3.03
N LEU A 285 -12.90 -14.67 2.40
CA LEU A 285 -13.70 -13.44 2.45
C LEU A 285 -14.06 -12.96 1.03
N PRO A 286 -14.92 -13.68 0.29
CA PRO A 286 -15.22 -13.35 -1.13
C PRO A 286 -15.81 -11.95 -1.31
N TRP A 287 -16.52 -11.41 -0.31
CA TRP A 287 -17.08 -10.07 -0.34
C TRP A 287 -16.01 -8.96 -0.49
N VAL A 288 -14.76 -9.24 -0.11
CA VAL A 288 -13.64 -8.31 -0.27
C VAL A 288 -13.38 -8.03 -1.75
N GLU A 289 -13.33 -9.09 -2.57
CA GLU A 289 -13.15 -8.95 -4.01
C GLU A 289 -14.33 -8.22 -4.66
N GLU A 290 -15.56 -8.48 -4.20
CA GLU A 290 -16.75 -7.77 -4.67
C GLU A 290 -16.67 -6.28 -4.37
N MET A 291 -16.23 -5.89 -3.17
CA MET A 291 -16.09 -4.49 -2.78
C MET A 291 -14.96 -3.77 -3.52
N ILE A 292 -13.83 -4.43 -3.73
CA ILE A 292 -12.69 -3.83 -4.44
C ILE A 292 -13.01 -3.62 -5.93
N ASN A 293 -13.72 -4.55 -6.55
CA ASN A 293 -14.06 -4.50 -7.98
C ASN A 293 -15.27 -3.61 -8.29
N ALA A 294 -16.17 -3.38 -7.33
CA ALA A 294 -17.38 -2.58 -7.53
C ALA A 294 -17.11 -1.11 -7.94
N PRO A 295 -16.13 -0.38 -7.37
CA PRO A 295 -15.86 1.01 -7.74
C PRO A 295 -15.29 1.21 -9.14
N ILE A 296 -14.64 0.20 -9.71
CA ILE A 296 -14.10 0.27 -11.08
C ILE A 296 -15.24 0.51 -12.07
N HIS A 297 -16.43 -0.01 -11.79
CA HIS A 297 -17.61 0.19 -12.64
C HIS A 297 -18.34 1.50 -12.35
N THR A 298 -18.40 1.96 -11.11
CA THR A 298 -19.10 3.20 -10.70
C THR A 298 -18.31 4.47 -11.02
N ASN A 299 -17.01 4.49 -10.78
CA ASN A 299 -16.17 5.68 -11.02
C ASN A 299 -16.04 6.06 -12.51
N PHE A 300 -16.22 5.12 -13.42
CA PHE A 300 -16.14 5.42 -14.83
C PHE A 300 -17.33 6.25 -15.34
N PHE A 301 -18.49 6.15 -14.70
CA PHE A 301 -19.73 6.81 -15.15
C PHE A 301 -20.22 7.96 -14.26
N GLU A 302 -19.89 7.98 -12.94
CA GLU A 302 -20.49 8.90 -12.00
C GLU A 302 -19.58 10.07 -11.55
N ASN A 303 -18.27 9.93 -11.52
CA ASN A 303 -17.35 10.93 -10.97
C ASN A 303 -16.56 11.77 -11.98
N ARG A 304 -16.83 11.64 -13.29
CA ARG A 304 -16.21 12.51 -14.31
C ARG A 304 -17.01 13.74 -14.68
N ALA A 305 -18.06 14.09 -13.96
CA ALA A 305 -18.82 15.33 -14.14
C ALA A 305 -18.31 16.50 -13.28
N THR A 306 -17.30 16.35 -12.47
CA THR A 306 -16.59 17.49 -11.93
C THR A 306 -15.62 17.97 -12.99
N ASP A 307 -15.97 19.09 -13.62
CA ASP A 307 -15.07 19.89 -14.43
C ASP A 307 -13.67 19.89 -13.76
N TYR A 308 -12.74 19.26 -14.44
CA TYR A 308 -11.33 19.52 -14.22
C TYR A 308 -11.10 20.94 -14.73
N ALA A 309 -11.46 21.91 -13.91
CA ALA A 309 -10.91 23.24 -14.05
C ALA A 309 -9.41 23.04 -13.78
N ARG A 310 -8.65 22.72 -14.84
CA ARG A 310 -7.25 23.09 -14.87
C ARG A 310 -7.27 24.53 -14.43
N GLY A 311 -6.73 24.78 -13.22
CA GLY A 311 -6.66 26.11 -12.70
C GLY A 311 -6.14 26.96 -13.85
N ALA A 312 -7.02 27.77 -14.43
CA ALA A 312 -6.62 28.67 -15.46
C ALA A 312 -5.56 29.53 -14.79
N ILE A 313 -4.31 29.36 -15.21
CA ILE A 313 -3.29 30.35 -14.93
C ILE A 313 -3.83 31.56 -15.65
N THR A 314 -4.56 32.41 -14.92
CA THR A 314 -5.01 33.70 -15.39
C THR A 314 -3.82 34.63 -15.21
N GLY A 315 -3.08 34.88 -16.27
CA GLY A 315 -1.91 35.71 -16.31
C GLY A 315 -1.07 35.35 -17.54
N SER A 316 -0.37 36.34 -18.10
CA SER A 316 0.59 36.08 -19.17
C SER A 316 1.96 35.72 -18.57
N TRP A 317 2.81 35.05 -19.34
CA TRP A 317 4.19 34.78 -18.95
C TRP A 317 4.96 36.08 -18.65
N ASP A 318 4.56 37.22 -19.22
CA ASP A 318 5.14 38.55 -18.99
C ASP A 318 4.88 39.03 -17.56
N ASP A 319 3.79 38.57 -16.89
CA ASP A 319 3.48 38.94 -15.50
C ASP A 319 4.43 38.28 -14.50
N VAL A 320 5.01 37.12 -14.85
CA VAL A 320 5.95 36.36 -14.00
C VAL A 320 7.34 37.05 -13.94
N TRP A 321 7.71 37.80 -14.96
CA TRP A 321 9.03 38.45 -15.10
C TRP A 321 8.99 39.92 -14.84
N SER A 322 7.86 40.50 -14.44
CA SER A 322 7.75 41.91 -14.08
C SER A 322 8.51 42.22 -12.79
N PRO A 323 9.43 43.20 -12.76
CA PRO A 323 10.29 43.49 -11.59
C PRO A 323 9.55 44.18 -10.41
N ASN A 324 8.23 44.18 -10.35
CA ASN A 324 7.44 44.88 -9.35
C ASN A 324 6.72 43.94 -8.37
N LEU A 325 7.44 42.98 -7.75
CA LEU A 325 7.03 42.41 -6.48
C LEU A 325 7.86 43.06 -5.36
N ARG A 326 7.35 44.17 -4.84
CA ARG A 326 7.74 44.71 -3.53
C ARG A 326 6.88 44.08 -2.43
#